data_1bcc1014305d86b841f8110e8370fd79
#
_entry.id   1bcc1014305d86b841f8110e8370fd79
#
_cell.length_a   1.000
_cell.length_b   1.000
_cell.length_c   1.000
_cell.angle_alpha   90.00
_cell.angle_beta   90.00
_cell.angle_gamma   90.00
#
_symmetry.space_group_name_H-M   'P 1'
#
loop_
_entity.id
_entity.type
_entity.pdbx_description
1 polymer ?
#
loop_
_entity_poly.entity_id
_entity_poly.type
_entity_poly.pdbx_seq_one_letter_code
_entity_poly.pdbx_strand_id
1 'polypeptide(L)'
;MDLDQPSPPLVATPVPKAAPPGFSAAATVPRRRMPWLLIGLAFAAGLVAMALAVHYYDRWAHPAQPVATTDASPIGAAAPAPVAPLATVPTGTTVDALAIRENELGGRLAVLEARAAAIDSDSRAAAGNAARAEALLLALGTRRALDRGQPLGYLEEQLRARFGARQPAAVGAIQQAARAPVTLEDLRASLDGVAPLLTTAAAKDGWLASFRREMGGLIVIRHAGTPTTMPNDRLARARRALDAGQVEAALAEVSQMPGAASADAWIAAARRYVGARQALDVLESAALQGDAARN
;
A
#
# COMPACT_ATOMS: atom_id res chain seq x y z
N MET A 1 -33.02 34.45 -89.46
CA MET A 1 -31.63 34.38 -89.91
C MET A 1 -30.82 34.90 -88.78
N ASP A 2 -30.41 33.97 -88.06
CA ASP A 2 -29.07 33.39 -87.88
C ASP A 2 -28.36 34.11 -86.72
N LEU A 3 -27.76 33.54 -85.83
CA LEU A 3 -27.11 32.25 -85.61
C LEU A 3 -26.90 32.05 -84.13
N ASP A 4 -27.28 30.92 -83.77
CA ASP A 4 -26.90 30.29 -82.53
C ASP A 4 -25.37 30.12 -82.50
N GLN A 5 -24.67 30.73 -81.54
CA GLN A 5 -23.27 30.42 -81.30
C GLN A 5 -23.13 29.85 -79.88
N PRO A 6 -22.66 28.63 -79.75
CA PRO A 6 -22.42 28.06 -78.41
C PRO A 6 -21.17 28.66 -77.80
N SER A 7 -21.28 29.09 -76.55
CA SER A 7 -20.17 29.56 -75.73
C SER A 7 -19.14 28.45 -75.51
N PRO A 8 -17.82 28.75 -75.49
CA PRO A 8 -16.78 27.76 -75.27
C PRO A 8 -16.76 27.33 -73.83
N PRO A 9 -16.39 26.07 -73.49
CA PRO A 9 -16.32 25.57 -72.12
C PRO A 9 -15.21 26.27 -71.35
N LEU A 10 -15.53 26.71 -70.14
CA LEU A 10 -14.57 27.22 -69.15
C LEU A 10 -13.55 26.15 -68.80
N VAL A 11 -12.33 26.35 -69.28
CA VAL A 11 -11.17 25.54 -68.88
C VAL A 11 -10.92 25.77 -67.33
N ALA A 12 -11.21 24.75 -66.55
CA ALA A 12 -10.90 24.73 -65.20
C ALA A 12 -9.36 24.74 -64.98
N THR A 13 -8.84 25.83 -64.47
CA THR A 13 -7.44 25.90 -63.97
C THR A 13 -7.22 24.92 -62.83
N PRO A 14 -6.18 24.08 -62.92
CA PRO A 14 -5.90 23.15 -61.80
C PRO A 14 -5.44 23.94 -60.59
N VAL A 15 -6.16 23.78 -59.47
CA VAL A 15 -5.76 24.26 -58.13
C VAL A 15 -4.45 23.56 -57.76
N PRO A 16 -3.41 24.28 -57.39
CA PRO A 16 -2.19 23.64 -56.95
C PRO A 16 -2.47 22.87 -55.61
N LYS A 17 -2.24 21.56 -55.66
CA LYS A 17 -2.30 20.63 -54.54
C LYS A 17 -1.27 21.09 -53.50
N ALA A 18 -1.72 21.63 -52.38
CA ALA A 18 -0.85 21.98 -51.26
C ALA A 18 -0.09 20.72 -50.81
N ALA A 19 1.23 20.82 -50.79
CA ALA A 19 2.10 19.78 -50.27
C ALA A 19 1.83 19.62 -48.75
N PRO A 20 1.83 18.39 -48.22
CA PRO A 20 1.68 18.15 -46.80
C PRO A 20 2.87 18.76 -46.04
N PRO A 21 2.66 19.35 -44.85
CA PRO A 21 3.76 19.86 -44.05
C PRO A 21 4.74 18.74 -43.76
N GLY A 22 6.00 18.97 -44.11
CA GLY A 22 7.11 18.04 -43.87
C GLY A 22 7.16 17.68 -42.40
N PHE A 23 7.08 16.40 -42.11
CA PHE A 23 7.43 15.86 -40.79
C PHE A 23 8.88 16.19 -40.57
N SER A 24 9.14 17.18 -39.70
CA SER A 24 10.46 17.40 -39.11
C SER A 24 10.91 16.10 -38.50
N ALA A 25 12.01 15.59 -38.98
CA ALA A 25 12.68 14.42 -38.41
C ALA A 25 12.80 14.61 -36.90
N ALA A 26 12.12 13.76 -36.16
CA ALA A 26 12.28 13.66 -34.70
C ALA A 26 13.76 13.42 -34.44
N ALA A 27 14.38 14.37 -33.73
CA ALA A 27 15.73 14.21 -33.23
C ALA A 27 15.74 12.94 -32.37
N THR A 28 16.45 11.92 -32.81
CA THR A 28 16.73 10.71 -32.05
C THR A 28 17.52 11.12 -30.81
N VAL A 29 16.83 11.22 -29.69
CA VAL A 29 17.46 11.39 -28.38
C VAL A 29 18.33 10.14 -28.16
N PRO A 30 19.65 10.29 -27.96
CA PRO A 30 20.51 9.16 -27.71
C PRO A 30 20.05 8.47 -26.42
N ARG A 31 19.62 7.22 -26.56
CA ARG A 31 19.21 6.36 -25.44
C ARG A 31 20.40 6.19 -24.51
N ARG A 32 20.47 7.04 -23.48
CA ARG A 32 21.48 6.99 -22.43
C ARG A 32 21.37 5.65 -21.71
N ARG A 33 22.20 4.67 -22.12
CA ARG A 33 22.31 3.33 -21.47
C ARG A 33 23.02 3.38 -20.11
N MET A 34 23.15 4.59 -19.53
CA MET A 34 24.00 4.85 -18.35
C MET A 34 23.32 4.85 -16.96
N PRO A 35 21.98 4.87 -16.79
CA PRO A 35 21.43 4.87 -15.45
C PRO A 35 21.49 3.52 -14.75
N TRP A 36 21.46 2.42 -15.49
CA TRP A 36 21.47 1.07 -14.90
C TRP A 36 22.81 0.68 -14.26
N LEU A 37 23.92 1.13 -14.83
CA LEU A 37 25.27 0.92 -14.24
C LEU A 37 25.44 1.72 -12.94
N LEU A 38 24.91 2.94 -12.86
CA LEU A 38 24.96 3.74 -11.64
C LEU A 38 24.08 3.16 -10.53
N ILE A 39 22.90 2.63 -10.89
CA ILE A 39 22.00 1.95 -9.95
C ILE A 39 22.66 0.66 -9.43
N GLY A 40 23.27 -0.13 -10.31
CA GLY A 40 23.99 -1.33 -9.92
C GLY A 40 25.20 -1.04 -9.02
N LEU A 41 25.94 0.03 -9.30
CA LEU A 41 27.07 0.46 -8.49
C LEU A 41 26.62 0.97 -7.11
N ALA A 42 25.54 1.75 -7.04
CA ALA A 42 24.96 2.22 -5.78
C ALA A 42 24.43 1.06 -4.92
N PHE A 43 23.81 0.05 -5.55
CA PHE A 43 23.35 -1.15 -4.86
C PHE A 43 24.50 -1.99 -4.32
N ALA A 44 25.57 -2.19 -5.12
CA ALA A 44 26.76 -2.89 -4.68
C ALA A 44 27.47 -2.16 -3.52
N ALA A 45 27.58 -0.82 -3.59
CA ALA A 45 28.12 -0.02 -2.49
C ALA A 45 27.27 -0.12 -1.22
N GLY A 46 25.93 -0.16 -1.33
CA GLY A 46 25.01 -0.40 -0.21
C GLY A 46 25.21 -1.76 0.45
N LEU A 47 25.40 -2.83 -0.34
CA LEU A 47 25.68 -4.17 0.17
C LEU A 47 27.03 -4.24 0.91
N VAL A 48 28.06 -3.59 0.38
CA VAL A 48 29.38 -3.52 1.03
C VAL A 48 29.28 -2.73 2.34
N ALA A 49 28.58 -1.60 2.35
CA ALA A 49 28.36 -0.81 3.57
C ALA A 49 27.58 -1.59 4.62
N MET A 50 26.56 -2.36 4.22
CA MET A 50 25.78 -3.22 5.10
C MET A 50 26.64 -4.36 5.68
N ALA A 51 27.45 -5.02 4.86
CA ALA A 51 28.36 -6.07 5.31
C ALA A 51 29.41 -5.53 6.31
N LEU A 52 29.97 -4.34 6.05
CA LEU A 52 30.89 -3.67 6.96
C LEU A 52 30.19 -3.25 8.26
N ALA A 53 28.96 -2.75 8.19
CA ALA A 53 28.18 -2.38 9.38
C ALA A 53 27.88 -3.60 10.26
N VAL A 54 27.47 -4.73 9.69
CA VAL A 54 27.25 -5.99 10.42
C VAL A 54 28.55 -6.50 11.03
N HIS A 55 29.65 -6.50 10.25
CA HIS A 55 30.96 -6.95 10.73
C HIS A 55 31.53 -6.07 11.85
N TYR A 56 31.30 -4.75 11.76
CA TYR A 56 31.75 -3.81 12.78
C TYR A 56 30.88 -3.88 14.04
N TYR A 57 29.56 -4.05 13.88
CA TYR A 57 28.60 -4.20 14.97
C TYR A 57 28.86 -5.47 15.77
N ASP A 58 29.14 -6.59 15.10
CA ASP A 58 29.46 -7.87 15.73
C ASP A 58 30.76 -7.79 16.59
N ARG A 59 31.70 -7.00 16.13
CA ARG A 59 32.97 -6.76 16.82
C ARG A 59 32.83 -5.84 18.03
N TRP A 60 31.85 -4.94 18.03
CA TRP A 60 31.61 -3.96 19.09
C TRP A 60 30.61 -4.48 20.13
N ALA A 61 29.64 -5.27 19.72
CA ALA A 61 28.61 -5.86 20.57
C ALA A 61 29.11 -7.10 21.36
N HIS A 62 30.20 -7.75 20.87
CA HIS A 62 30.80 -8.89 21.53
C HIS A 62 32.30 -8.61 21.76
N PRO A 63 32.69 -7.93 22.87
CA PRO A 63 34.09 -7.90 23.24
C PRO A 63 34.53 -9.35 23.43
N ALA A 64 35.51 -9.75 22.61
CA ALA A 64 36.05 -11.10 22.66
C ALA A 64 36.47 -11.42 24.10
N GLN A 65 35.75 -12.32 24.74
CA GLN A 65 36.24 -12.94 25.96
C GLN A 65 37.51 -13.68 25.56
N PRO A 66 38.62 -13.52 26.31
CA PRO A 66 39.83 -14.26 26.03
C PRO A 66 39.49 -15.75 26.15
N VAL A 67 39.43 -16.41 25.00
CA VAL A 67 39.37 -17.87 24.97
C VAL A 67 40.70 -18.32 25.55
N ALA A 68 40.67 -18.90 26.73
CA ALA A 68 41.82 -19.62 27.28
C ALA A 68 42.20 -20.64 26.19
N THR A 69 43.33 -20.42 25.56
CA THR A 69 43.93 -21.37 24.63
C THR A 69 44.30 -22.61 25.40
N THR A 70 43.35 -23.58 25.41
CA THR A 70 43.72 -24.93 25.71
C THR A 70 44.52 -25.42 24.53
N ASP A 71 45.82 -25.61 24.71
CA ASP A 71 46.73 -26.19 23.75
C ASP A 71 46.10 -27.46 23.16
N ALA A 72 45.70 -27.38 21.88
CA ALA A 72 45.30 -28.54 21.12
C ALA A 72 46.57 -29.33 20.78
N SER A 73 46.89 -30.30 21.59
CA SER A 73 47.82 -31.33 21.24
C SER A 73 47.36 -32.10 20.00
N PRO A 74 48.21 -32.41 19.03
CA PRO A 74 47.82 -33.11 17.80
C PRO A 74 47.26 -34.51 18.14
N ILE A 75 46.19 -34.84 17.47
CA ILE A 75 45.56 -36.19 17.53
C ILE A 75 46.54 -37.20 16.95
N GLY A 76 47.40 -37.74 17.79
CA GLY A 76 48.12 -38.93 17.56
C GLY A 76 47.26 -40.14 17.90
N ALA A 77 47.28 -41.16 17.07
CA ALA A 77 46.53 -42.41 17.20
C ALA A 77 46.64 -42.94 18.64
N ALA A 78 45.52 -42.89 19.36
CA ALA A 78 45.42 -43.45 20.72
C ALA A 78 45.35 -44.97 20.63
N ALA A 79 46.37 -45.60 21.14
CA ALA A 79 46.32 -46.99 21.60
C ALA A 79 45.29 -47.08 22.74
N PRO A 80 44.59 -48.23 22.92
CA PRO A 80 43.61 -48.39 23.98
C PRO A 80 44.28 -48.17 25.33
N ALA A 81 43.92 -47.07 26.00
CA ALA A 81 44.39 -46.81 27.36
C ALA A 81 43.78 -47.83 28.32
N PRO A 82 44.57 -48.33 29.27
CA PRO A 82 44.08 -49.20 30.32
C PRO A 82 43.03 -48.40 31.12
N VAL A 83 41.91 -49.07 31.40
CA VAL A 83 40.82 -48.55 32.26
C VAL A 83 41.44 -48.08 33.56
N ALA A 84 41.52 -46.75 33.75
CA ALA A 84 41.91 -46.19 35.02
C ALA A 84 40.88 -46.60 36.09
N PRO A 85 41.34 -47.06 37.26
CA PRO A 85 40.43 -47.37 38.35
C PRO A 85 39.64 -46.11 38.67
N LEU A 86 38.32 -46.32 38.94
CA LEU A 86 37.40 -45.27 39.40
C LEU A 86 38.14 -44.36 40.36
N ALA A 87 38.28 -43.12 40.03
CA ALA A 87 38.87 -42.13 40.90
C ALA A 87 38.17 -42.19 42.24
N THR A 88 38.84 -42.68 43.24
CA THR A 88 38.44 -42.60 44.63
C THR A 88 38.11 -41.14 44.92
N VAL A 89 36.87 -40.89 45.29
CA VAL A 89 36.45 -39.59 45.82
C VAL A 89 37.46 -39.21 46.88
N PRO A 90 38.13 -38.05 46.79
CA PRO A 90 39.10 -37.63 47.77
C PRO A 90 38.36 -37.51 49.09
N THR A 91 38.64 -38.43 50.02
CA THR A 91 38.22 -38.43 51.42
C THR A 91 38.88 -37.24 52.12
N GLY A 92 38.24 -36.06 52.06
CA GLY A 92 38.77 -34.82 52.57
C GLY A 92 38.05 -33.58 52.08
N THR A 93 36.90 -33.76 51.42
CA THR A 93 36.06 -32.60 51.07
C THR A 93 35.48 -32.04 52.38
N THR A 94 36.06 -30.97 52.88
CA THR A 94 35.54 -30.27 54.04
C THR A 94 34.14 -29.73 53.75
N VAL A 95 33.28 -29.70 54.74
CA VAL A 95 31.89 -29.18 54.63
C VAL A 95 31.90 -27.81 53.97
N ASP A 96 32.91 -26.98 54.26
CA ASP A 96 33.10 -25.64 53.69
C ASP A 96 33.37 -25.70 52.14
N ALA A 97 34.13 -26.66 51.65
CA ALA A 97 34.40 -26.84 50.23
C ALA A 97 33.15 -27.28 49.46
N LEU A 98 32.27 -28.06 50.11
CA LEU A 98 30.97 -28.44 49.52
C LEU A 98 30.02 -27.23 49.48
N ALA A 99 29.96 -26.42 50.56
CA ALA A 99 29.14 -25.21 50.59
C ALA A 99 29.59 -24.17 49.55
N ILE A 100 30.89 -23.99 49.32
CA ILE A 100 31.42 -23.10 48.29
C ILE A 100 30.98 -23.62 46.87
N ARG A 101 31.05 -24.93 46.65
CA ARG A 101 30.67 -25.50 45.37
C ARG A 101 29.17 -25.45 45.11
N GLU A 102 28.36 -25.63 46.14
CA GLU A 102 26.90 -25.46 46.11
C GLU A 102 26.51 -24.03 45.78
N ASN A 103 27.14 -23.04 46.39
CA ASN A 103 26.96 -21.63 46.08
C ASN A 103 27.39 -21.26 44.65
N GLU A 104 28.51 -21.84 44.17
CA GLU A 104 28.97 -21.64 42.82
C GLU A 104 27.96 -22.23 41.78
N LEU A 105 27.46 -23.44 42.03
CA LEU A 105 26.45 -24.07 41.21
C LEU A 105 25.11 -23.31 41.26
N GLY A 106 24.70 -22.84 42.43
CA GLY A 106 23.54 -21.97 42.58
C GLY A 106 23.66 -20.67 41.77
N GLY A 107 24.83 -20.03 41.83
CA GLY A 107 25.12 -18.84 41.05
C GLY A 107 25.06 -19.12 39.52
N ARG A 108 25.62 -20.25 39.07
CA ARG A 108 25.55 -20.64 37.67
C ARG A 108 24.11 -20.94 37.22
N LEU A 109 23.31 -21.61 38.02
CA LEU A 109 21.89 -21.88 37.77
C LEU A 109 21.11 -20.56 37.64
N ALA A 110 21.29 -19.61 38.55
CA ALA A 110 20.63 -18.31 38.50
C ALA A 110 20.97 -17.53 37.18
N VAL A 111 22.23 -17.59 36.76
CA VAL A 111 22.64 -16.97 35.49
C VAL A 111 21.98 -17.66 34.26
N LEU A 112 21.91 -19.02 34.29
CA LEU A 112 21.26 -19.77 33.21
C LEU A 112 19.74 -19.51 33.16
N GLU A 113 19.09 -19.45 34.33
CA GLU A 113 17.67 -19.10 34.41
C GLU A 113 17.40 -17.68 33.91
N ALA A 114 18.21 -16.70 34.29
CA ALA A 114 18.09 -15.33 33.79
C ALA A 114 18.28 -15.28 32.26
N ARG A 115 19.26 -16.04 31.74
CA ARG A 115 19.48 -16.11 30.29
C ARG A 115 18.32 -16.80 29.55
N ALA A 116 17.77 -17.88 30.09
CA ALA A 116 16.61 -18.55 29.54
C ALA A 116 15.38 -17.62 29.51
N ALA A 117 15.14 -16.87 30.59
CA ALA A 117 14.06 -15.89 30.66
C ALA A 117 14.23 -14.76 29.63
N ALA A 118 15.46 -14.28 29.42
CA ALA A 118 15.76 -13.28 28.39
C ALA A 118 15.49 -13.82 26.97
N ILE A 119 15.97 -15.03 26.65
CA ILE A 119 15.71 -15.68 25.35
C ILE A 119 14.21 -15.88 25.11
N ASP A 120 13.46 -16.26 26.13
CA ASP A 120 12.02 -16.48 26.02
C ASP A 120 11.28 -15.14 25.77
N SER A 121 11.69 -14.05 26.45
CA SER A 121 11.14 -12.73 26.21
C SER A 121 11.43 -12.22 24.79
N ASP A 122 12.66 -12.41 24.30
CA ASP A 122 13.08 -12.01 22.95
C ASP A 122 12.34 -12.83 21.88
N SER A 123 12.14 -14.12 22.13
CA SER A 123 11.37 -15.00 21.24
C SER A 123 9.91 -14.58 21.13
N ARG A 124 9.28 -14.21 22.27
CA ARG A 124 7.90 -13.67 22.26
C ARG A 124 7.82 -12.34 21.52
N ALA A 125 8.79 -11.46 21.73
CA ALA A 125 8.86 -10.18 21.03
C ALA A 125 9.02 -10.38 19.50
N ALA A 126 9.91 -11.29 19.09
CA ALA A 126 10.11 -11.64 17.67
C ALA A 126 8.84 -12.24 17.05
N ALA A 127 8.17 -13.17 17.73
CA ALA A 127 6.91 -13.76 17.29
C ALA A 127 5.81 -12.68 17.14
N GLY A 128 5.73 -11.75 18.09
CA GLY A 128 4.80 -10.62 18.03
C GLY A 128 5.08 -9.69 16.84
N ASN A 129 6.35 -9.45 16.53
CA ASN A 129 6.76 -8.64 15.37
C ASN A 129 6.41 -9.34 14.06
N ALA A 130 6.69 -10.64 13.95
CA ALA A 130 6.33 -11.45 12.78
C ALA A 130 4.82 -11.45 12.55
N ALA A 131 4.04 -11.65 13.59
CA ALA A 131 2.59 -11.62 13.53
C ALA A 131 2.03 -10.28 13.06
N ARG A 132 2.62 -9.14 13.48
CA ARG A 132 2.25 -7.80 12.97
C ARG A 132 2.59 -7.63 11.51
N ALA A 133 3.76 -8.08 11.10
CA ALA A 133 4.19 -8.02 9.70
C ALA A 133 3.26 -8.84 8.78
N GLU A 134 2.89 -10.05 9.17
CA GLU A 134 1.91 -10.88 8.44
C GLU A 134 0.55 -10.19 8.32
N ALA A 135 0.03 -9.62 9.42
CA ALA A 135 -1.24 -8.90 9.42
C ALA A 135 -1.23 -7.69 8.46
N LEU A 136 -0.13 -6.92 8.45
CA LEU A 136 0.07 -5.80 7.53
C LEU A 136 0.14 -6.28 6.07
N LEU A 137 0.90 -7.33 5.79
CA LEU A 137 0.99 -7.90 4.44
C LEU A 137 -0.37 -8.38 3.95
N LEU A 138 -1.18 -8.99 4.82
CA LEU A 138 -2.53 -9.42 4.51
C LEU A 138 -3.44 -8.22 4.20
N ALA A 139 -3.39 -7.16 5.02
CA ALA A 139 -4.17 -5.94 4.78
C ALA A 139 -3.77 -5.26 3.47
N LEU A 140 -2.47 -5.13 3.19
CA LEU A 140 -1.95 -4.56 1.93
C LEU A 140 -2.30 -5.43 0.70
N GLY A 141 -2.22 -6.75 0.82
CA GLY A 141 -2.66 -7.69 -0.22
C GLY A 141 -4.15 -7.53 -0.54
N THR A 142 -4.96 -7.38 0.50
CA THR A 142 -6.40 -7.15 0.38
C THR A 142 -6.69 -5.81 -0.28
N ARG A 143 -6.02 -4.72 0.14
CA ARG A 143 -6.12 -3.40 -0.49
C ARG A 143 -5.82 -3.50 -1.99
N ARG A 144 -4.73 -4.17 -2.35
CA ARG A 144 -4.33 -4.34 -3.75
C ARG A 144 -5.34 -5.14 -4.58
N ALA A 145 -5.96 -6.16 -3.99
CA ALA A 145 -7.01 -6.93 -4.66
C ALA A 145 -8.25 -6.06 -4.93
N LEU A 146 -8.72 -5.31 -3.94
CA LEU A 146 -9.86 -4.39 -4.07
C LEU A 146 -9.59 -3.26 -5.06
N ASP A 147 -8.37 -2.68 -5.07
CA ASP A 147 -7.97 -1.63 -6.01
C ASP A 147 -8.03 -2.07 -7.46
N ARG A 148 -7.78 -3.37 -7.69
CA ARG A 148 -7.84 -3.98 -9.02
C ARG A 148 -9.21 -4.56 -9.38
N GLY A 149 -10.17 -4.46 -8.48
CA GLY A 149 -11.47 -5.12 -8.66
C GLY A 149 -11.40 -6.64 -8.69
N GLN A 150 -10.35 -7.23 -8.07
CA GLN A 150 -10.14 -8.67 -8.05
C GLN A 150 -10.84 -9.32 -6.85
N PRO A 151 -11.34 -10.57 -6.98
CA PRO A 151 -11.87 -11.31 -5.87
C PRO A 151 -10.76 -11.62 -4.85
N LEU A 152 -11.12 -11.67 -3.57
CA LEU A 152 -10.17 -11.92 -2.48
C LEU A 152 -9.57 -13.34 -2.50
N GLY A 153 -10.31 -14.33 -3.01
CA GLY A 153 -9.86 -15.70 -3.04
C GLY A 153 -9.44 -16.21 -1.64
N TYR A 154 -8.22 -16.73 -1.52
CA TYR A 154 -7.71 -17.25 -0.24
C TYR A 154 -7.54 -16.15 0.85
N LEU A 155 -7.42 -14.88 0.45
CA LEU A 155 -7.29 -13.76 1.40
C LEU A 155 -8.54 -13.63 2.27
N GLU A 156 -9.71 -14.03 1.79
CA GLU A 156 -10.98 -13.93 2.55
C GLU A 156 -10.93 -14.78 3.82
N GLU A 157 -10.43 -16.01 3.71
CA GLU A 157 -10.28 -16.92 4.86
C GLU A 157 -9.22 -16.41 5.83
N GLN A 158 -8.09 -15.93 5.32
CA GLN A 158 -7.02 -15.35 6.13
C GLN A 158 -7.48 -14.10 6.89
N LEU A 159 -8.27 -13.23 6.23
CA LEU A 159 -8.86 -12.06 6.89
C LEU A 159 -9.80 -12.45 8.03
N ARG A 160 -10.66 -13.45 7.79
CA ARG A 160 -11.58 -13.96 8.81
C ARG A 160 -10.83 -14.55 9.99
N ALA A 161 -9.83 -15.39 9.75
CA ALA A 161 -9.03 -16.02 10.78
C ALA A 161 -8.25 -14.99 11.60
N ARG A 162 -7.69 -13.97 10.96
CA ARG A 162 -6.80 -13.01 11.62
C ARG A 162 -7.52 -11.87 12.32
N PHE A 163 -8.57 -11.31 11.68
CA PHE A 163 -9.25 -10.11 12.13
C PHE A 163 -10.72 -10.34 12.54
N GLY A 164 -11.30 -11.50 12.16
CA GLY A 164 -12.73 -11.74 12.32
C GLY A 164 -13.24 -11.62 13.76
N ALA A 165 -12.45 -12.06 14.75
CA ALA A 165 -12.84 -12.01 16.15
C ALA A 165 -12.90 -10.58 16.71
N ARG A 166 -12.00 -9.69 16.25
CA ARG A 166 -11.86 -8.33 16.81
C ARG A 166 -12.42 -7.22 15.95
N GLN A 167 -12.41 -7.43 14.63
CA GLN A 167 -12.86 -6.46 13.63
C GLN A 167 -13.90 -7.07 12.68
N PRO A 168 -14.98 -7.70 13.19
CA PRO A 168 -15.94 -8.42 12.35
C PRO A 168 -16.64 -7.50 11.34
N ALA A 169 -16.93 -6.27 11.74
CA ALA A 169 -17.58 -5.28 10.89
C ALA A 169 -16.69 -4.87 9.70
N ALA A 170 -15.38 -4.64 9.95
CA ALA A 170 -14.43 -4.30 8.90
C ALA A 170 -14.22 -5.47 7.92
N VAL A 171 -14.07 -6.68 8.44
CA VAL A 171 -13.95 -7.89 7.61
C VAL A 171 -15.20 -8.09 6.76
N GLY A 172 -16.40 -7.94 7.34
CA GLY A 172 -17.67 -8.05 6.61
C GLY A 172 -17.83 -7.01 5.51
N ALA A 173 -17.44 -5.75 5.76
CA ALA A 173 -17.47 -4.68 4.76
C ALA A 173 -16.53 -4.96 3.58
N ILE A 174 -15.32 -5.46 3.86
CA ILE A 174 -14.35 -5.84 2.83
C ILE A 174 -14.86 -7.03 1.99
N GLN A 175 -15.42 -8.06 2.62
CA GLN A 175 -16.00 -9.19 1.91
C GLN A 175 -17.18 -8.78 1.01
N GLN A 176 -18.03 -7.88 1.51
CA GLN A 176 -19.12 -7.35 0.71
C GLN A 176 -18.62 -6.52 -0.48
N ALA A 177 -17.60 -5.69 -0.27
CA ALA A 177 -16.97 -4.91 -1.34
C ALA A 177 -16.32 -5.81 -2.40
N ALA A 178 -15.72 -6.91 -2.00
CA ALA A 178 -15.09 -7.86 -2.92
C ALA A 178 -16.09 -8.66 -3.77
N ARG A 179 -17.34 -8.85 -3.29
CA ARG A 179 -18.41 -9.49 -4.08
C ARG A 179 -18.96 -8.59 -5.17
N ALA A 180 -18.91 -7.28 -4.97
CA ALA A 180 -19.37 -6.27 -5.93
C ALA A 180 -18.28 -5.19 -6.03
N PRO A 181 -17.13 -5.54 -6.65
CA PRO A 181 -15.97 -4.67 -6.67
C PRO A 181 -16.29 -3.37 -7.42
N VAL A 182 -15.78 -2.28 -6.88
CA VAL A 182 -15.88 -0.95 -7.47
C VAL A 182 -14.48 -0.36 -7.46
N THR A 183 -13.94 -0.06 -8.63
CA THR A 183 -12.65 0.61 -8.75
C THR A 183 -12.82 2.13 -8.89
N LEU A 184 -11.76 2.87 -8.66
CA LEU A 184 -11.77 4.32 -8.89
C LEU A 184 -12.04 4.66 -10.36
N GLU A 185 -11.56 3.82 -11.28
CA GLU A 185 -11.78 3.98 -12.72
C GLU A 185 -13.25 3.78 -13.09
N ASP A 186 -13.91 2.77 -12.51
CA ASP A 186 -15.34 2.55 -12.69
C ASP A 186 -16.16 3.75 -12.22
N LEU A 187 -15.75 4.36 -11.07
CA LEU A 187 -16.42 5.55 -10.55
C LEU A 187 -16.25 6.76 -11.44
N ARG A 188 -15.08 6.94 -12.08
CA ARG A 188 -14.85 8.01 -13.04
C ARG A 188 -15.70 7.82 -14.28
N ALA A 189 -15.61 6.66 -14.90
CA ALA A 189 -16.37 6.34 -16.12
C ALA A 189 -17.89 6.44 -15.88
N SER A 190 -18.38 5.92 -14.75
CA SER A 190 -19.80 5.97 -14.42
C SER A 190 -20.28 7.39 -14.06
N LEU A 191 -19.43 8.24 -13.46
CA LEU A 191 -19.78 9.66 -13.23
C LEU A 191 -19.97 10.39 -14.56
N ASP A 192 -19.13 10.14 -15.55
CA ASP A 192 -19.26 10.76 -16.87
C ASP A 192 -20.56 10.32 -17.56
N GLY A 193 -20.96 9.06 -17.39
CA GLY A 193 -22.21 8.54 -17.90
C GLY A 193 -23.46 9.19 -17.28
N VAL A 194 -23.44 9.51 -15.97
CA VAL A 194 -24.56 10.13 -15.27
C VAL A 194 -24.50 11.67 -15.26
N ALA A 195 -23.42 12.28 -15.72
CA ALA A 195 -23.20 13.73 -15.71
C ALA A 195 -24.33 14.53 -16.36
N PRO A 196 -24.91 14.14 -17.51
CA PRO A 196 -26.03 14.84 -18.12
C PRO A 196 -27.26 14.83 -17.19
N LEU A 197 -27.55 13.71 -16.54
CA LEU A 197 -28.69 13.57 -15.61
C LEU A 197 -28.52 14.43 -14.36
N LEU A 198 -27.28 14.53 -13.84
CA LEU A 198 -26.96 15.35 -12.68
C LEU A 198 -27.18 16.84 -12.95
N THR A 199 -26.96 17.31 -14.17
CA THR A 199 -27.08 18.72 -14.54
C THR A 199 -28.46 19.08 -15.05
N THR A 200 -29.19 18.16 -15.73
CA THR A 200 -30.49 18.43 -16.36
C THR A 200 -31.68 18.22 -15.43
N ALA A 201 -31.57 17.50 -14.33
CA ALA A 201 -32.68 17.34 -13.38
C ALA A 201 -33.11 18.67 -12.73
N ALA A 202 -32.29 19.71 -12.79
CA ALA A 202 -32.65 21.08 -12.48
C ALA A 202 -33.69 21.70 -13.45
N ALA A 203 -33.91 21.06 -14.61
CA ALA A 203 -34.87 21.55 -15.62
C ALA A 203 -36.31 21.09 -15.35
N LYS A 204 -36.58 20.25 -14.34
CA LYS A 204 -37.95 19.89 -13.93
C LYS A 204 -38.62 20.96 -13.05
N ASP A 205 -37.84 21.91 -12.53
CA ASP A 205 -38.40 23.10 -11.94
C ASP A 205 -38.97 23.94 -13.08
N GLY A 206 -40.30 24.17 -13.02
CA GLY A 206 -41.07 24.74 -14.11
C GLY A 206 -40.44 25.94 -14.81
N TRP A 207 -40.85 26.22 -16.05
CA TRP A 207 -40.35 27.29 -16.92
C TRP A 207 -40.21 28.66 -16.21
N LEU A 208 -40.96 28.95 -15.18
CA LEU A 208 -40.86 30.16 -14.35
C LEU A 208 -39.56 30.19 -13.51
N ALA A 209 -39.07 29.04 -12.99
CA ALA A 209 -37.82 28.97 -12.26
C ALA A 209 -36.59 29.09 -13.19
N SER A 210 -36.71 28.59 -14.40
CA SER A 210 -35.70 28.80 -15.46
C SER A 210 -35.63 30.23 -15.91
N PHE A 211 -36.78 30.91 -16.07
CA PHE A 211 -36.86 32.34 -16.43
C PHE A 211 -36.29 33.26 -15.32
N ARG A 212 -36.60 33.00 -14.05
CA ARG A 212 -36.00 33.72 -12.91
C ARG A 212 -34.47 33.54 -12.86
N ARG A 213 -33.97 32.36 -13.24
CA ARG A 213 -32.56 32.04 -13.26
C ARG A 213 -31.84 32.77 -14.39
N GLU A 214 -32.47 32.87 -15.56
CA GLU A 214 -31.98 33.62 -16.74
C GLU A 214 -31.90 35.11 -16.47
N MET A 215 -32.91 35.69 -15.83
CA MET A 215 -32.93 37.10 -15.43
C MET A 215 -31.97 37.39 -14.28
N GLY A 216 -31.72 36.46 -13.36
CA GLY A 216 -30.75 36.60 -12.27
C GLY A 216 -29.29 36.46 -12.73
N GLY A 217 -29.05 35.88 -13.91
CA GLY A 217 -27.73 35.65 -14.48
C GLY A 217 -27.08 36.91 -15.12
N LEU A 218 -27.85 37.96 -15.32
CA LEU A 218 -27.34 39.21 -15.95
C LEU A 218 -26.52 40.10 -15.01
N ILE A 219 -26.51 39.82 -13.70
CA ILE A 219 -25.68 40.55 -12.72
C ILE A 219 -24.89 39.54 -11.91
N VAL A 220 -23.79 39.02 -12.50
CA VAL A 220 -22.82 38.17 -11.78
C VAL A 220 -21.81 39.03 -11.09
N ILE A 221 -22.11 39.49 -9.86
CA ILE A 221 -21.08 39.98 -8.93
C ILE A 221 -20.36 38.74 -8.38
N ARG A 222 -19.26 38.31 -9.03
CA ARG A 222 -18.37 37.27 -8.51
C ARG A 222 -17.69 37.78 -7.24
N HIS A 223 -18.17 37.31 -6.10
CA HIS A 223 -17.37 37.36 -4.88
C HIS A 223 -16.31 36.27 -5.03
N ALA A 224 -15.06 36.67 -5.16
CA ALA A 224 -13.91 35.77 -5.15
C ALA A 224 -13.88 35.05 -3.79
N GLY A 225 -14.14 33.73 -3.77
CA GLY A 225 -13.99 32.91 -2.56
C GLY A 225 -15.21 32.08 -2.11
N THR A 226 -16.40 32.32 -2.64
CA THR A 226 -17.56 31.44 -2.34
C THR A 226 -17.66 30.30 -3.36
N PRO A 227 -17.74 29.02 -2.94
CA PRO A 227 -17.97 27.91 -3.87
C PRO A 227 -19.29 28.14 -4.59
N THR A 228 -19.25 28.22 -5.93
CA THR A 228 -20.46 28.36 -6.73
C THR A 228 -21.35 27.15 -6.55
N THR A 229 -22.66 27.37 -6.35
CA THR A 229 -23.66 26.31 -6.23
C THR A 229 -24.16 25.83 -7.59
N MET A 230 -23.60 26.32 -8.70
CA MET A 230 -23.99 25.90 -10.04
C MET A 230 -23.69 24.39 -10.26
N PRO A 231 -24.64 23.63 -10.84
CA PRO A 231 -24.46 22.19 -11.01
C PRO A 231 -23.20 21.81 -11.82
N ASN A 232 -22.86 22.58 -12.85
CA ASN A 232 -21.67 22.34 -13.66
C ASN A 232 -20.38 22.52 -12.88
N ASP A 233 -20.31 23.53 -11.99
CA ASP A 233 -19.14 23.76 -11.14
C ASP A 233 -18.99 22.67 -10.08
N ARG A 234 -20.11 22.17 -9.52
CA ARG A 234 -20.09 21.00 -8.61
C ARG A 234 -19.61 19.76 -9.32
N LEU A 235 -20.10 19.48 -10.54
CA LEU A 235 -19.63 18.36 -11.33
C LEU A 235 -18.13 18.46 -11.63
N ALA A 236 -17.64 19.65 -11.98
CA ALA A 236 -16.22 19.88 -12.21
C ALA A 236 -15.37 19.66 -10.93
N ARG A 237 -15.91 20.01 -9.74
CA ARG A 237 -15.25 19.69 -8.47
C ARG A 237 -15.27 18.20 -8.17
N ALA A 238 -16.40 17.52 -8.39
CA ALA A 238 -16.51 16.08 -8.20
C ALA A 238 -15.49 15.31 -9.09
N ARG A 239 -15.36 15.70 -10.37
CA ARG A 239 -14.35 15.11 -11.26
C ARG A 239 -12.93 15.32 -10.75
N ARG A 240 -12.57 16.55 -10.38
CA ARG A 240 -11.24 16.83 -9.82
C ARG A 240 -10.98 16.06 -8.53
N ALA A 241 -11.99 15.89 -7.67
CA ALA A 241 -11.87 15.09 -6.46
C ALA A 241 -11.62 13.61 -6.79
N LEU A 242 -12.32 13.04 -7.80
CA LEU A 242 -12.05 11.67 -8.27
C LEU A 242 -10.65 11.54 -8.90
N ASP A 243 -10.20 12.53 -9.67
CA ASP A 243 -8.84 12.53 -10.25
C ASP A 243 -7.77 12.53 -9.15
N ALA A 244 -8.04 13.23 -8.05
CA ALA A 244 -7.20 13.21 -6.86
C ALA A 244 -7.39 11.97 -5.95
N GLY A 245 -8.29 11.03 -6.30
CA GLY A 245 -8.61 9.86 -5.48
C GLY A 245 -9.49 10.16 -4.25
N GLN A 246 -10.04 11.38 -4.15
CA GLN A 246 -10.86 11.83 -3.02
C GLN A 246 -12.35 11.51 -3.25
N VAL A 247 -12.69 10.22 -3.19
CA VAL A 247 -14.05 9.74 -3.50
C VAL A 247 -15.09 10.28 -2.52
N GLU A 248 -14.76 10.48 -1.26
CA GLU A 248 -15.66 11.08 -0.26
C GLU A 248 -16.05 12.51 -0.64
N ALA A 249 -15.08 13.32 -1.07
CA ALA A 249 -15.34 14.69 -1.51
C ALA A 249 -16.19 14.71 -2.79
N ALA A 250 -15.92 13.80 -3.73
CA ALA A 250 -16.74 13.65 -4.94
C ALA A 250 -18.18 13.24 -4.60
N LEU A 251 -18.35 12.28 -3.69
CA LEU A 251 -19.65 11.83 -3.21
C LEU A 251 -20.45 12.97 -2.55
N ALA A 252 -19.80 13.80 -1.75
CA ALA A 252 -20.42 14.96 -1.12
C ALA A 252 -20.93 15.97 -2.16
N GLU A 253 -20.12 16.28 -3.20
CA GLU A 253 -20.53 17.19 -4.28
C GLU A 253 -21.70 16.63 -5.10
N VAL A 254 -21.64 15.35 -5.50
CA VAL A 254 -22.70 14.70 -6.29
C VAL A 254 -24.01 14.58 -5.49
N SER A 255 -23.94 14.25 -4.20
CA SER A 255 -25.12 14.12 -3.34
C SER A 255 -25.90 15.43 -3.17
N GLN A 256 -25.26 16.58 -3.39
CA GLN A 256 -25.87 17.89 -3.32
C GLN A 256 -26.34 18.42 -4.68
N MET A 257 -26.21 17.63 -5.76
CA MET A 257 -26.66 18.04 -7.08
C MET A 257 -28.15 17.86 -7.25
N PRO A 258 -28.84 18.70 -8.04
CA PRO A 258 -30.29 18.60 -8.27
C PRO A 258 -30.71 17.24 -8.86
N GLY A 259 -29.83 16.61 -9.64
CA GLY A 259 -30.06 15.30 -10.26
C GLY A 259 -29.55 14.11 -9.44
N ALA A 260 -29.17 14.29 -8.18
CA ALA A 260 -28.63 13.22 -7.32
C ALA A 260 -29.51 11.98 -7.26
N ALA A 261 -30.83 12.14 -7.23
CA ALA A 261 -31.79 11.03 -7.26
C ALA A 261 -31.71 10.17 -8.54
N SER A 262 -31.19 10.72 -9.65
CA SER A 262 -30.97 9.98 -10.89
C SER A 262 -29.59 9.28 -10.93
N ALA A 263 -28.76 9.51 -9.93
CA ALA A 263 -27.41 8.95 -9.79
C ALA A 263 -27.29 7.95 -8.62
N ASP A 264 -28.40 7.40 -8.14
CA ASP A 264 -28.43 6.50 -6.96
C ASP A 264 -27.47 5.32 -7.11
N ALA A 265 -27.35 4.73 -8.30
CA ALA A 265 -26.43 3.65 -8.55
C ALA A 265 -24.95 4.08 -8.37
N TRP A 266 -24.58 5.26 -8.85
CA TRP A 266 -23.28 5.84 -8.67
C TRP A 266 -23.00 6.14 -7.19
N ILE A 267 -23.95 6.78 -6.52
CA ILE A 267 -23.85 7.11 -5.08
C ILE A 267 -23.67 5.84 -4.25
N ALA A 268 -24.42 4.77 -4.55
CA ALA A 268 -24.27 3.48 -3.87
C ALA A 268 -22.90 2.85 -4.13
N ALA A 269 -22.37 2.94 -5.36
CA ALA A 269 -21.05 2.45 -5.71
C ALA A 269 -19.95 3.24 -4.98
N ALA A 270 -20.03 4.57 -4.97
CA ALA A 270 -19.11 5.43 -4.27
C ALA A 270 -19.10 5.17 -2.75
N ARG A 271 -20.27 4.97 -2.13
CA ARG A 271 -20.38 4.60 -0.71
C ARG A 271 -19.74 3.25 -0.41
N ARG A 272 -19.91 2.25 -1.29
CA ARG A 272 -19.24 0.94 -1.13
C ARG A 272 -17.73 1.09 -1.20
N TYR A 273 -17.23 1.86 -2.14
CA TYR A 273 -15.79 2.14 -2.28
C TYR A 273 -15.23 2.81 -1.01
N VAL A 274 -15.88 3.88 -0.54
CA VAL A 274 -15.47 4.59 0.69
C VAL A 274 -15.51 3.66 1.90
N GLY A 275 -16.58 2.90 2.07
CA GLY A 275 -16.71 1.94 3.18
C GLY A 275 -15.64 0.86 3.17
N ALA A 276 -15.27 0.36 1.98
CA ALA A 276 -14.19 -0.60 1.85
C ALA A 276 -12.83 0.01 2.24
N ARG A 277 -12.58 1.27 1.85
CA ARG A 277 -11.35 1.98 2.23
C ARG A 277 -11.24 2.22 3.72
N GLN A 278 -12.31 2.69 4.34
CA GLN A 278 -12.38 2.88 5.80
C GLN A 278 -12.19 1.55 6.54
N ALA A 279 -12.79 0.48 6.05
CA ALA A 279 -12.60 -0.85 6.64
C ALA A 279 -11.14 -1.33 6.53
N LEU A 280 -10.47 -1.09 5.40
CA LEU A 280 -9.04 -1.39 5.24
C LEU A 280 -8.18 -0.58 6.21
N ASP A 281 -8.44 0.71 6.38
CA ASP A 281 -7.70 1.58 7.30
C ASP A 281 -7.84 1.11 8.76
N VAL A 282 -9.03 0.59 9.13
CA VAL A 282 -9.25 -0.06 10.44
C VAL A 282 -8.38 -1.30 10.59
N LEU A 283 -8.32 -2.19 9.57
CA LEU A 283 -7.49 -3.40 9.64
C LEU A 283 -5.99 -3.07 9.67
N GLU A 284 -5.53 -2.10 8.89
CA GLU A 284 -4.14 -1.65 8.91
C GLU A 284 -3.75 -1.08 10.28
N SER A 285 -4.61 -0.26 10.86
CA SER A 285 -4.42 0.28 12.21
C SER A 285 -4.39 -0.82 13.27
N ALA A 286 -5.29 -1.81 13.20
CA ALA A 286 -5.30 -2.95 14.08
C ALA A 286 -4.05 -3.82 13.94
N ALA A 287 -3.55 -4.00 12.71
CA ALA A 287 -2.31 -4.73 12.44
C ALA A 287 -1.10 -4.03 13.06
N LEU A 288 -1.00 -2.70 12.93
CA LEU A 288 0.07 -1.89 13.53
C LEU A 288 0.07 -1.95 15.06
N GLN A 289 -1.11 -1.91 15.67
CA GLN A 289 -1.26 -1.97 17.13
C GLN A 289 -1.02 -3.37 17.71
N GLY A 290 -0.87 -4.38 16.87
CA GLY A 290 -0.71 -5.77 17.28
C GLY A 290 -2.01 -6.44 17.76
N ASP A 291 -3.15 -5.81 17.52
CA ASP A 291 -4.47 -6.34 17.87
C ASP A 291 -4.87 -7.56 17.03
N ALA A 292 -4.20 -7.77 15.92
CA ALA A 292 -4.43 -8.92 15.05
C ALA A 292 -3.93 -10.27 15.61
N ALA A 293 -3.10 -10.27 16.64
CA ALA A 293 -2.29 -11.43 17.04
C ALA A 293 -2.53 -11.98 18.44
N ARG A 294 -3.42 -11.39 19.24
CA ARG A 294 -3.67 -11.90 20.62
C ARG A 294 -4.95 -12.73 20.65
N ASN A 295 -4.81 -13.97 20.33
CA ASN A 295 -5.76 -15.04 20.72
C ASN A 295 -5.08 -15.92 21.73
#